data_8ad8201c8980e2cc5bdf6f82179c7f35
#
_entry.id   8ad8201c8980e2cc5bdf6f82179c7f35
#
_cell.length_a   1.000
_cell.length_b   1.000
_cell.length_c   1.000
_cell.angle_alpha   90.00
_cell.angle_beta   90.00
_cell.angle_gamma   90.00
#
_symmetry.space_group_name_H-M   'P 1'
#
loop_
_entity.id
_entity.type
_entity.pdbx_description
1 polymer ?
#
loop_
_entity_poly.entity_id
_entity_poly.type
_entity_poly.pdbx_seq_one_letter_code
_entity_poly.pdbx_strand_id
1 'polypeptide(L)'
;MNSKNKILTIAYIIFSFFLVICLWNIRESYGGIPVLNYHQVNPVEKSPLTVPLDNFAAQIEYLDANGYTTISPEELHDFLVNGTQLPDKPVLITFDDGYADNYEYAYPILKEHNMKASIFLVSDYMERFDNYLNWKQVYEMSENKLYMGSHTLSHFELTPLTHDELVNQLVGGKLAVEWKSFKFCEFIAYPGGFYNQQVLSEVKKAGYKGGFTVYNDYVRQGDDPYTMNRIPIFGSQHFVMPRFWIRLHMAPVVGRIERFRSSLRDAGYPLLAELIFIP
;
A
#
# COMPACT_ATOMS: atom_id res chain seq x y z
N MET A 1 -32.19 -27.52 -35.43
CA MET A 1 -31.44 -26.34 -35.04
C MET A 1 -30.21 -26.25 -35.94
N ASN A 2 -30.08 -25.18 -36.71
CA ASN A 2 -29.02 -25.00 -37.70
C ASN A 2 -27.65 -24.95 -37.00
N SER A 3 -26.58 -25.46 -37.59
CA SER A 3 -25.22 -25.53 -37.03
C SER A 3 -24.76 -24.18 -36.48
N LYS A 4 -25.08 -23.08 -37.17
CA LYS A 4 -24.78 -21.71 -36.70
C LYS A 4 -25.47 -21.37 -35.36
N ASN A 5 -26.73 -21.79 -35.18
CA ASN A 5 -27.46 -21.55 -33.92
C ASN A 5 -26.86 -22.34 -32.74
N LYS A 6 -26.35 -23.57 -32.98
CA LYS A 6 -25.64 -24.35 -31.96
C LYS A 6 -24.36 -23.67 -31.49
N ILE A 7 -23.56 -23.16 -32.45
CA ILE A 7 -22.30 -22.43 -32.12
C ILE A 7 -22.59 -21.16 -31.34
N LEU A 8 -23.59 -20.37 -31.75
CA LEU A 8 -24.01 -19.15 -31.00
C LEU A 8 -24.51 -19.47 -29.59
N THR A 9 -25.28 -20.56 -29.43
CA THR A 9 -25.77 -21.00 -28.12
C THR A 9 -24.61 -21.42 -27.21
N ILE A 10 -23.63 -22.16 -27.72
CA ILE A 10 -22.44 -22.59 -26.98
C ILE A 10 -21.59 -21.35 -26.58
N ALA A 11 -21.37 -20.44 -27.50
CA ALA A 11 -20.64 -19.20 -27.22
C ALA A 11 -21.33 -18.35 -26.12
N TYR A 12 -22.66 -18.25 -26.16
CA TYR A 12 -23.44 -17.55 -25.15
C TYR A 12 -23.35 -18.21 -23.77
N ILE A 13 -23.40 -19.55 -23.71
CA ILE A 13 -23.24 -20.34 -22.49
C ILE A 13 -21.85 -20.12 -21.89
N ILE A 14 -20.81 -20.19 -22.71
CA ILE A 14 -19.42 -19.96 -22.28
C ILE A 14 -19.25 -18.53 -21.75
N PHE A 15 -19.78 -17.53 -22.48
CA PHE A 15 -19.74 -16.13 -22.06
C PHE A 15 -20.50 -15.90 -20.74
N SER A 16 -21.70 -16.47 -20.60
CA SER A 16 -22.50 -16.37 -19.38
C SER A 16 -21.81 -17.04 -18.19
N PHE A 17 -21.19 -18.21 -18.40
CA PHE A 17 -20.40 -18.91 -17.39
C PHE A 17 -19.16 -18.11 -16.97
N PHE A 18 -18.46 -17.53 -17.94
CA PHE A 18 -17.34 -16.63 -17.70
C PHE A 18 -17.77 -15.38 -16.92
N LEU A 19 -18.90 -14.78 -17.29
CA LEU A 19 -19.47 -13.63 -16.59
C LEU A 19 -19.84 -13.98 -15.14
N VAL A 20 -20.45 -15.15 -14.91
CA VAL A 20 -20.78 -15.63 -13.56
C VAL A 20 -19.53 -15.87 -12.73
N ILE A 21 -18.48 -16.47 -13.30
CA ILE A 21 -17.18 -16.63 -12.63
C ILE A 21 -16.56 -15.27 -12.32
N CYS A 22 -16.60 -14.33 -13.26
CA CYS A 22 -16.12 -12.96 -13.01
C CYS A 22 -16.91 -12.28 -11.90
N LEU A 23 -18.23 -12.35 -11.91
CA LEU A 23 -19.08 -11.77 -10.86
C LEU A 23 -18.88 -12.46 -9.51
N TRP A 24 -18.70 -13.78 -9.47
CA TRP A 24 -18.37 -14.52 -8.25
C TRP A 24 -17.01 -14.11 -7.68
N ASN A 25 -15.98 -14.09 -8.52
CA ASN A 25 -14.65 -13.62 -8.12
C ASN A 25 -14.65 -12.16 -7.66
N ILE A 26 -15.46 -11.32 -8.29
CA ILE A 26 -15.67 -9.94 -7.87
C ILE A 26 -16.32 -9.92 -6.47
N ARG A 27 -17.38 -10.70 -6.23
CA ARG A 27 -18.09 -10.74 -4.95
C ARG A 27 -17.17 -11.19 -3.78
N GLU A 28 -16.36 -12.21 -3.98
CA GLU A 28 -15.36 -12.65 -2.99
C GLU A 28 -14.23 -11.63 -2.80
N SER A 29 -13.92 -10.84 -3.83
CA SER A 29 -12.90 -9.79 -3.78
C SER A 29 -13.33 -8.53 -3.02
N TYR A 30 -14.64 -8.29 -2.83
CA TYR A 30 -15.16 -7.10 -2.15
C TYR A 30 -15.04 -7.10 -0.63
N GLY A 31 -14.67 -8.21 -0.01
CA GLY A 31 -14.59 -8.37 1.45
C GLY A 31 -13.18 -8.14 1.99
N GLY A 32 -12.60 -6.95 1.82
CA GLY A 32 -11.27 -6.67 2.37
C GLY A 32 -11.06 -5.19 2.66
N ILE A 33 -9.99 -4.89 3.38
CA ILE A 33 -9.62 -3.55 3.83
C ILE A 33 -8.60 -2.99 2.85
N PRO A 34 -8.89 -1.85 2.18
CA PRO A 34 -7.91 -1.18 1.35
C PRO A 34 -6.83 -0.53 2.21
N VAL A 35 -5.57 -0.77 1.86
CA VAL A 35 -4.40 -0.11 2.43
C VAL A 35 -3.73 0.67 1.31
N LEU A 36 -3.88 1.99 1.31
CA LEU A 36 -3.35 2.87 0.26
C LEU A 36 -1.87 3.14 0.52
N ASN A 37 -1.05 3.01 -0.51
CA ASN A 37 0.38 3.31 -0.43
C ASN A 37 0.75 4.49 -1.31
N TYR A 38 1.04 5.61 -0.67
CA TYR A 38 1.59 6.84 -1.23
C TYR A 38 3.10 6.91 -0.95
N HIS A 39 3.78 7.85 -1.62
CA HIS A 39 5.15 8.25 -1.32
C HIS A 39 5.20 9.79 -1.19
N GLN A 40 5.29 10.50 -2.31
CA GLN A 40 5.35 11.96 -2.35
C GLN A 40 3.98 12.57 -2.67
N VAL A 41 3.70 13.72 -2.06
CA VAL A 41 2.58 14.61 -2.42
C VAL A 41 3.15 16.00 -2.66
N ASN A 42 3.25 16.40 -3.93
CA ASN A 42 3.98 17.62 -4.28
C ASN A 42 3.31 18.38 -5.42
N PRO A 43 3.17 19.72 -5.34
CA PRO A 43 2.55 20.53 -6.41
C PRO A 43 3.44 20.71 -7.64
N VAL A 44 4.75 20.55 -7.52
CA VAL A 44 5.73 20.90 -8.55
C VAL A 44 6.49 19.69 -9.07
N GLU A 45 6.92 18.81 -8.17
CA GLU A 45 7.74 17.65 -8.53
C GLU A 45 6.93 16.62 -9.32
N LYS A 46 7.60 16.04 -10.33
CA LYS A 46 6.96 15.08 -11.24
C LYS A 46 7.78 13.80 -11.30
N SER A 47 7.36 12.84 -10.52
CA SER A 47 7.89 11.47 -10.60
C SER A 47 6.72 10.48 -10.66
N PRO A 48 6.94 9.22 -11.04
CA PRO A 48 5.90 8.19 -10.94
C PRO A 48 5.36 8.02 -9.50
N LEU A 49 6.18 8.30 -8.49
CA LEU A 49 5.83 8.18 -7.08
C LEU A 49 5.22 9.47 -6.48
N THR A 50 5.17 10.57 -7.24
CA THR A 50 4.64 11.85 -6.77
C THR A 50 3.17 12.00 -7.18
N VAL A 51 2.27 12.06 -6.23
CA VAL A 51 0.88 12.44 -6.46
C VAL A 51 0.78 13.97 -6.41
N PRO A 52 0.25 14.63 -7.47
CA PRO A 52 0.03 16.07 -7.44
C PRO A 52 -0.87 16.48 -6.27
N LEU A 53 -0.58 17.61 -5.64
CA LEU A 53 -1.27 18.10 -4.44
C LEU A 53 -2.80 18.14 -4.60
N ASP A 54 -3.30 18.74 -5.70
CA ASP A 54 -4.74 18.85 -5.97
C ASP A 54 -5.40 17.46 -6.12
N ASN A 55 -4.65 16.50 -6.66
CA ASN A 55 -5.15 15.13 -6.81
C ASN A 55 -5.20 14.40 -5.46
N PHE A 56 -4.21 14.60 -4.61
CA PHE A 56 -4.24 14.05 -3.27
C PHE A 56 -5.42 14.64 -2.47
N ALA A 57 -5.60 15.96 -2.50
CA ALA A 57 -6.73 16.62 -1.86
C ALA A 57 -8.08 16.05 -2.34
N ALA A 58 -8.27 15.90 -3.65
CA ALA A 58 -9.48 15.31 -4.22
C ALA A 58 -9.69 13.83 -3.81
N GLN A 59 -8.61 13.06 -3.63
CA GLN A 59 -8.69 11.67 -3.17
C GLN A 59 -9.11 11.60 -1.69
N ILE A 60 -8.57 12.47 -0.85
CA ILE A 60 -8.92 12.55 0.58
C ILE A 60 -10.39 13.03 0.74
N GLU A 61 -10.78 14.08 0.01
CA GLU A 61 -12.18 14.54 -0.03
C GLU A 61 -13.13 13.43 -0.50
N TYR A 62 -12.73 12.65 -1.51
CA TYR A 62 -13.52 11.50 -1.97
C TYR A 62 -13.72 10.46 -0.87
N LEU A 63 -12.67 10.12 -0.12
CA LEU A 63 -12.77 9.17 0.99
C LEU A 63 -13.71 9.68 2.07
N ASP A 64 -13.58 10.94 2.49
CA ASP A 64 -14.41 11.59 3.49
C ASP A 64 -15.88 11.66 3.05
N ALA A 65 -16.15 12.21 1.87
CA ALA A 65 -17.51 12.35 1.32
C ALA A 65 -18.23 11.02 1.10
N ASN A 66 -17.48 9.92 0.93
CA ASN A 66 -18.05 8.58 0.77
C ASN A 66 -18.09 7.77 2.08
N GLY A 67 -17.78 8.40 3.22
CA GLY A 67 -17.90 7.81 4.55
C GLY A 67 -16.85 6.76 4.87
N TYR A 68 -15.65 6.86 4.28
CA TYR A 68 -14.53 6.02 4.70
C TYR A 68 -14.00 6.49 6.06
N THR A 69 -13.71 5.53 6.92
CA THR A 69 -13.08 5.78 8.22
C THR A 69 -11.63 5.31 8.19
N THR A 70 -10.71 6.24 8.42
CA THR A 70 -9.30 5.88 8.46
C THR A 70 -8.94 5.11 9.73
N ILE A 71 -8.19 4.03 9.59
CA ILE A 71 -7.71 3.18 10.69
C ILE A 71 -6.19 3.26 10.82
N SER A 72 -5.68 2.80 11.95
CA SER A 72 -4.24 2.66 12.19
C SER A 72 -3.73 1.26 11.83
N PRO A 73 -2.41 1.05 11.72
CA PRO A 73 -1.83 -0.28 11.57
C PRO A 73 -2.15 -1.20 12.74
N GLU A 74 -2.23 -0.68 13.96
CA GLU A 74 -2.59 -1.42 15.17
C GLU A 74 -4.04 -1.91 15.10
N GLU A 75 -4.98 -1.05 14.68
CA GLU A 75 -6.38 -1.42 14.49
C GLU A 75 -6.51 -2.51 13.41
N LEU A 76 -5.75 -2.40 12.32
CA LEU A 76 -5.71 -3.44 11.27
C LEU A 76 -5.11 -4.75 11.78
N HIS A 77 -4.02 -4.69 12.55
CA HIS A 77 -3.40 -5.86 13.18
C HIS A 77 -4.36 -6.55 14.16
N ASP A 78 -5.04 -5.80 15.00
CA ASP A 78 -6.01 -6.33 15.95
C ASP A 78 -7.21 -6.99 15.25
N PHE A 79 -7.64 -6.45 14.13
CA PHE A 79 -8.62 -7.12 13.27
C PHE A 79 -8.10 -8.47 12.75
N LEU A 80 -6.86 -8.53 12.27
CA LEU A 80 -6.27 -9.76 11.72
C LEU A 80 -6.05 -10.84 12.78
N VAL A 81 -5.54 -10.46 13.94
CA VAL A 81 -5.09 -11.42 14.98
C VAL A 81 -6.20 -11.74 15.97
N ASN A 82 -6.97 -10.73 16.38
CA ASN A 82 -7.96 -10.86 17.46
C ASN A 82 -9.40 -10.84 16.93
N GLY A 83 -9.63 -10.58 15.65
CA GLY A 83 -10.96 -10.46 15.08
C GLY A 83 -11.73 -9.21 15.57
N THR A 84 -11.02 -8.19 16.04
CA THR A 84 -11.62 -6.94 16.53
C THR A 84 -12.40 -6.27 15.40
N GLN A 85 -13.61 -5.79 15.70
CA GLN A 85 -14.42 -5.11 14.70
C GLN A 85 -13.81 -3.76 14.33
N LEU A 86 -13.75 -3.49 13.05
CA LEU A 86 -13.37 -2.19 12.49
C LEU A 86 -14.60 -1.31 12.26
N PRO A 87 -14.42 0.01 12.16
CA PRO A 87 -15.50 0.92 11.78
C PRO A 87 -16.02 0.60 10.37
N ASP A 88 -17.15 1.22 10.01
CA ASP A 88 -17.70 1.11 8.66
C ASP A 88 -16.72 1.69 7.63
N LYS A 89 -16.63 1.03 6.47
CA LYS A 89 -15.75 1.40 5.35
C LYS A 89 -14.31 1.75 5.79
N PRO A 90 -13.61 0.83 6.48
CA PRO A 90 -12.25 1.10 6.95
C PRO A 90 -11.27 1.26 5.79
N VAL A 91 -10.34 2.18 5.91
CA VAL A 91 -9.22 2.39 4.99
C VAL A 91 -7.96 2.75 5.77
N LEU A 92 -6.82 2.16 5.42
CA LEU A 92 -5.53 2.58 5.97
C LEU A 92 -4.79 3.41 4.91
N ILE A 93 -4.34 4.60 5.27
CA ILE A 93 -3.51 5.47 4.44
C ILE A 93 -2.07 5.31 4.88
N THR A 94 -1.17 4.98 3.96
CA THR A 94 0.27 4.84 4.26
C THR A 94 1.11 5.66 3.30
N PHE A 95 2.24 6.16 3.80
CA PHE A 95 3.28 6.82 3.02
C PHE A 95 4.61 6.10 3.26
N ASP A 96 5.40 5.92 2.22
CA ASP A 96 6.75 5.36 2.33
C ASP A 96 7.81 6.45 2.23
N ASP A 97 9.02 6.12 2.62
CA ASP A 97 10.27 6.87 2.57
C ASP A 97 10.39 8.02 3.59
N GLY A 98 9.31 8.71 3.93
CA GLY A 98 9.36 9.86 4.84
C GLY A 98 9.81 11.15 4.18
N TYR A 99 9.30 11.46 2.99
CA TYR A 99 9.57 12.71 2.29
C TYR A 99 9.05 13.93 3.04
N ALA A 100 9.76 15.07 2.95
CA ALA A 100 9.40 16.33 3.62
C ALA A 100 8.03 16.86 3.19
N ASP A 101 7.63 16.60 1.94
CA ASP A 101 6.34 16.99 1.39
C ASP A 101 5.14 16.30 2.07
N ASN A 102 5.37 15.18 2.76
CA ASN A 102 4.33 14.55 3.58
C ASN A 102 3.93 15.47 4.76
N TYR A 103 4.88 16.22 5.36
CA TYR A 103 4.58 17.22 6.38
C TYR A 103 4.04 18.52 5.78
N GLU A 104 4.64 18.98 4.69
CA GLU A 104 4.31 20.28 4.10
C GLU A 104 2.94 20.30 3.43
N TYR A 105 2.54 19.21 2.76
CA TYR A 105 1.34 19.16 1.92
C TYR A 105 0.32 18.11 2.34
N ALA A 106 0.74 16.86 2.59
CA ALA A 106 -0.21 15.79 2.91
C ALA A 106 -0.81 15.93 4.31
N TYR A 107 0.02 16.22 5.31
CA TYR A 107 -0.41 16.32 6.70
C TYR A 107 -1.49 17.39 6.97
N PRO A 108 -1.40 18.64 6.44
CA PRO A 108 -2.45 19.64 6.60
C PRO A 108 -3.81 19.16 6.07
N ILE A 109 -3.84 18.50 4.90
CA ILE A 109 -5.06 17.98 4.29
C ILE A 109 -5.65 16.85 5.15
N LEU A 110 -4.84 15.90 5.58
CA LEU A 110 -5.28 14.82 6.46
C LEU A 110 -5.85 15.37 7.79
N LYS A 111 -5.22 16.40 8.33
CA LYS A 111 -5.66 17.05 9.57
C LYS A 111 -7.00 17.77 9.39
N GLU A 112 -7.21 18.47 8.28
CA GLU A 112 -8.49 19.13 7.93
C GLU A 112 -9.65 18.13 7.90
N HIS A 113 -9.43 16.95 7.33
CA HIS A 113 -10.41 15.86 7.26
C HIS A 113 -10.42 14.95 8.51
N ASN A 114 -9.62 15.28 9.55
CA ASN A 114 -9.51 14.48 10.78
C ASN A 114 -9.10 13.01 10.53
N MET A 115 -8.37 12.74 9.45
CA MET A 115 -7.94 11.42 9.03
C MET A 115 -6.63 10.97 9.67
N LYS A 116 -6.54 9.67 9.98
CA LYS A 116 -5.31 8.97 10.39
C LYS A 116 -4.50 8.58 9.16
N ALA A 117 -3.18 8.50 9.32
CA ALA A 117 -2.30 7.88 8.34
C ALA A 117 -1.06 7.28 9.02
N SER A 118 -0.24 6.56 8.27
CA SER A 118 1.05 6.02 8.73
C SER A 118 2.15 6.44 7.79
N ILE A 119 3.33 6.73 8.33
CA ILE A 119 4.52 7.05 7.55
C ILE A 119 5.61 6.05 7.91
N PHE A 120 6.12 5.33 6.92
CA PHE A 120 7.22 4.39 7.05
C PHE A 120 8.53 5.09 6.70
N LEU A 121 9.38 5.30 7.70
CA LEU A 121 10.54 6.17 7.64
C LEU A 121 11.81 5.39 7.29
N VAL A 122 12.60 5.91 6.33
CA VAL A 122 13.98 5.52 6.12
C VAL A 122 14.84 6.34 7.07
N SER A 123 15.24 5.76 8.19
CA SER A 123 15.81 6.52 9.32
C SER A 123 17.09 7.28 9.00
N ASP A 124 17.96 6.74 8.13
CA ASP A 124 19.22 7.37 7.71
C ASP A 124 19.01 8.60 6.79
N TYR A 125 17.81 8.76 6.22
CA TYR A 125 17.52 9.87 5.31
C TYR A 125 17.03 11.09 6.07
N MET A 126 16.46 10.89 7.27
CA MET A 126 15.95 11.97 8.12
C MET A 126 17.08 12.91 8.53
N GLU A 127 16.89 14.22 8.33
CA GLU A 127 17.89 15.29 8.60
C GLU A 127 19.18 15.19 7.76
N ARG A 128 19.33 14.14 6.96
CA ARG A 128 20.49 13.98 6.07
C ARG A 128 20.29 14.58 4.69
N PHE A 129 19.05 14.57 4.21
CA PHE A 129 18.68 15.10 2.92
C PHE A 129 17.51 16.09 3.08
N ASP A 130 17.59 17.23 2.44
CA ASP A 130 16.63 18.34 2.60
C ASP A 130 15.21 17.99 2.13
N ASN A 131 15.08 17.01 1.24
CA ASN A 131 13.79 16.54 0.73
C ASN A 131 13.14 15.44 1.60
N TYR A 132 13.71 15.14 2.77
CA TYR A 132 13.15 14.21 3.75
C TYR A 132 12.76 14.95 5.03
N LEU A 133 11.88 14.34 5.81
CA LEU A 133 11.43 14.84 7.10
C LEU A 133 12.59 15.04 8.06
N ASN A 134 12.47 16.03 8.93
CA ASN A 134 13.30 16.11 10.14
C ASN A 134 12.56 15.48 11.33
N TRP A 135 13.32 15.11 12.37
CA TRP A 135 12.74 14.43 13.53
C TRP A 135 11.75 15.27 14.34
N LYS A 136 11.84 16.60 14.27
CA LYS A 136 10.86 17.49 14.90
C LYS A 136 9.49 17.38 14.19
N GLN A 137 9.47 17.34 12.86
CA GLN A 137 8.25 17.14 12.07
C GLN A 137 7.66 15.75 12.33
N VAL A 138 8.51 14.70 12.38
CA VAL A 138 8.10 13.34 12.72
C VAL A 138 7.43 13.31 14.09
N TYR A 139 8.04 13.91 15.11
CA TYR A 139 7.46 13.99 16.45
C TYR A 139 6.11 14.72 16.45
N GLU A 140 6.03 15.90 15.82
CA GLU A 140 4.79 16.68 15.74
C GLU A 140 3.64 15.88 15.08
N MET A 141 3.90 15.21 13.96
CA MET A 141 2.92 14.39 13.29
C MET A 141 2.49 13.19 14.15
N SER A 142 3.43 12.57 14.88
CA SER A 142 3.14 11.42 15.75
C SER A 142 2.22 11.77 16.93
N GLU A 143 2.20 13.02 17.37
CA GLU A 143 1.28 13.53 18.38
C GLU A 143 -0.14 13.80 17.80
N ASN A 144 -0.29 13.78 16.46
CA ASN A 144 -1.48 14.21 15.74
C ASN A 144 -2.06 13.12 14.81
N LYS A 145 -2.24 11.91 15.30
CA LYS A 145 -2.87 10.77 14.59
C LYS A 145 -2.09 10.21 13.40
N LEU A 146 -0.81 10.57 13.22
CA LEU A 146 0.05 9.91 12.26
C LEU A 146 0.95 8.90 12.98
N TYR A 147 0.90 7.66 12.52
CA TYR A 147 1.67 6.55 13.09
C TYR A 147 3.00 6.41 12.36
N MET A 148 4.08 6.24 13.13
CA MET A 148 5.44 6.15 12.58
C MET A 148 5.88 4.69 12.54
N GLY A 149 6.10 4.19 11.33
CA GLY A 149 6.64 2.86 11.07
C GLY A 149 8.08 2.94 10.54
N SER A 150 8.71 1.79 10.38
CA SER A 150 10.05 1.66 9.80
C SER A 150 9.98 1.31 8.31
N HIS A 151 10.81 1.96 7.51
CA HIS A 151 11.13 1.55 6.14
C HIS A 151 12.59 1.15 6.04
N THR A 152 13.09 0.46 7.08
CA THR A 152 14.47 0.09 7.35
C THR A 152 15.37 1.27 7.74
N LEU A 153 16.64 0.98 7.99
CA LEU A 153 17.62 2.01 8.31
C LEU A 153 17.99 2.84 7.07
N SER A 154 18.31 2.18 5.95
CA SER A 154 18.93 2.81 4.77
C SER A 154 18.26 2.44 3.45
N HIS A 155 17.03 1.91 3.45
CA HIS A 155 16.23 1.55 2.28
C HIS A 155 16.87 0.48 1.37
N PHE A 156 17.68 -0.42 1.90
CA PHE A 156 18.21 -1.53 1.10
C PHE A 156 17.14 -2.61 0.89
N GLU A 157 17.16 -3.25 -0.30
CA GLU A 157 16.43 -4.50 -0.49
C GLU A 157 16.92 -5.53 0.53
N LEU A 158 16.01 -6.15 1.29
CA LEU A 158 16.37 -6.98 2.42
C LEU A 158 16.77 -8.42 2.04
N THR A 159 16.30 -8.90 0.89
CA THR A 159 16.42 -10.31 0.50
C THR A 159 17.86 -10.76 0.18
N PRO A 160 18.76 -9.91 -0.36
CA PRO A 160 20.14 -10.30 -0.64
C PRO A 160 21.11 -10.06 0.52
N LEU A 161 20.65 -9.44 1.62
CA LEU A 161 21.53 -9.06 2.73
C LEU A 161 22.02 -10.28 3.53
N THR A 162 23.23 -10.18 4.03
CA THR A 162 23.73 -11.10 5.06
C THR A 162 22.91 -10.97 6.35
N HIS A 163 23.01 -11.96 7.24
CA HIS A 163 22.26 -11.93 8.49
C HIS A 163 22.54 -10.66 9.31
N ASP A 164 23.80 -10.28 9.46
CA ASP A 164 24.18 -9.12 10.29
C ASP A 164 23.71 -7.79 9.66
N GLU A 165 23.80 -7.65 8.34
CA GLU A 165 23.26 -6.50 7.62
C GLU A 165 21.75 -6.42 7.74
N LEU A 166 21.05 -7.55 7.60
CA LEU A 166 19.60 -7.62 7.75
C LEU A 166 19.16 -7.20 9.16
N VAL A 167 19.79 -7.74 10.20
CA VAL A 167 19.52 -7.36 11.59
C VAL A 167 19.76 -5.85 11.80
N ASN A 168 20.87 -5.32 11.28
CA ASN A 168 21.19 -3.89 11.38
C ASN A 168 20.11 -3.02 10.70
N GLN A 169 19.65 -3.40 9.50
CA GLN A 169 18.58 -2.67 8.79
C GLN A 169 17.26 -2.68 9.57
N LEU A 170 16.88 -3.82 10.14
CA LEU A 170 15.62 -3.99 10.84
C LEU A 170 15.62 -3.36 12.24
N VAL A 171 16.60 -3.71 13.05
CA VAL A 171 16.70 -3.22 14.43
C VAL A 171 17.13 -1.76 14.47
N GLY A 172 18.13 -1.38 13.63
CA GLY A 172 18.59 0.01 13.54
C GLY A 172 17.47 0.96 13.13
N GLY A 173 16.72 0.62 12.07
CA GLY A 173 15.57 1.41 11.64
C GLY A 173 14.48 1.54 12.70
N LYS A 174 14.11 0.43 13.35
CA LYS A 174 13.13 0.42 14.44
C LYS A 174 13.55 1.33 15.59
N LEU A 175 14.73 1.14 16.13
CA LEU A 175 15.23 1.90 17.28
C LEU A 175 15.38 3.40 16.97
N ALA A 176 15.84 3.74 15.76
CA ALA A 176 15.95 5.14 15.36
C ALA A 176 14.58 5.84 15.38
N VAL A 177 13.53 5.20 14.82
CA VAL A 177 12.17 5.73 14.86
C VAL A 177 11.67 5.85 16.30
N GLU A 178 11.82 4.82 17.13
CA GLU A 178 11.34 4.82 18.52
C GLU A 178 12.00 5.91 19.36
N TRP A 179 13.31 6.06 19.27
CA TRP A 179 14.07 7.04 20.04
C TRP A 179 13.77 8.47 19.65
N LYS A 180 13.47 8.71 18.39
CA LYS A 180 13.27 10.06 17.87
C LYS A 180 11.82 10.51 17.88
N SER A 181 10.87 9.59 17.70
CA SER A 181 9.44 9.91 17.77
C SER A 181 8.86 9.77 19.19
N PHE A 182 9.57 9.10 20.10
CA PHE A 182 9.08 8.70 21.43
C PHE A 182 7.82 7.84 21.38
N LYS A 183 7.62 7.10 20.29
CA LYS A 183 6.52 6.17 20.06
C LYS A 183 7.06 4.78 19.70
N PHE A 184 6.28 3.74 19.97
CA PHE A 184 6.63 2.40 19.51
C PHE A 184 6.56 2.30 18.00
N CYS A 185 7.58 1.69 17.40
CA CYS A 185 7.64 1.39 15.97
C CYS A 185 7.32 -0.10 15.77
N GLU A 186 6.04 -0.42 15.66
CA GLU A 186 5.55 -1.80 15.69
C GLU A 186 5.38 -2.41 14.29
N PHE A 187 5.44 -1.60 13.23
CA PHE A 187 5.21 -2.04 11.85
C PHE A 187 6.34 -1.61 10.93
N ILE A 188 6.58 -2.45 9.90
CA ILE A 188 7.56 -2.20 8.87
C ILE A 188 6.90 -2.22 7.48
N ALA A 189 7.33 -1.35 6.55
CA ALA A 189 7.12 -1.54 5.13
C ALA A 189 8.42 -2.09 4.51
N TYR A 190 8.32 -3.15 3.71
CA TYR A 190 9.50 -3.73 3.07
C TYR A 190 9.92 -2.88 1.87
N PRO A 191 11.20 -2.44 1.76
CA PRO A 191 11.70 -1.74 0.58
C PRO A 191 11.44 -2.53 -0.70
N GLY A 192 10.77 -1.89 -1.68
CA GLY A 192 10.31 -2.55 -2.89
C GLY A 192 9.27 -3.66 -2.70
N GLY A 193 8.80 -3.90 -1.48
CA GLY A 193 7.88 -4.98 -1.12
C GLY A 193 8.52 -6.37 -1.06
N PHE A 194 9.84 -6.49 -1.21
CA PHE A 194 10.55 -7.78 -1.28
C PHE A 194 10.82 -8.37 0.10
N TYR A 195 10.49 -9.64 0.24
CA TYR A 195 10.74 -10.44 1.45
C TYR A 195 10.95 -11.93 1.10
N ASN A 196 11.57 -12.65 2.02
CA ASN A 196 11.71 -14.10 2.02
C ASN A 196 11.56 -14.63 3.45
N GLN A 197 11.64 -15.94 3.65
CA GLN A 197 11.44 -16.55 4.98
C GLN A 197 12.47 -16.09 6.01
N GLN A 198 13.71 -15.80 5.59
CA GLN A 198 14.73 -15.24 6.47
C GLN A 198 14.35 -13.84 6.94
N VAL A 199 13.94 -12.96 6.02
CA VAL A 199 13.47 -11.60 6.34
C VAL A 199 12.30 -11.65 7.32
N LEU A 200 11.27 -12.48 7.05
CA LEU A 200 10.11 -12.61 7.94
C LEU A 200 10.50 -13.10 9.34
N SER A 201 11.45 -14.04 9.42
CA SER A 201 11.96 -14.52 10.70
C SER A 201 12.65 -13.41 11.51
N GLU A 202 13.51 -12.64 10.86
CA GLU A 202 14.24 -11.54 11.52
C GLU A 202 13.33 -10.36 11.88
N VAL A 203 12.32 -10.04 11.07
CA VAL A 203 11.30 -9.02 11.38
C VAL A 203 10.55 -9.40 12.67
N LYS A 204 10.15 -10.68 12.81
CA LYS A 204 9.52 -11.19 14.04
C LYS A 204 10.46 -11.10 15.25
N LYS A 205 11.74 -11.48 15.10
CA LYS A 205 12.75 -11.39 16.16
C LYS A 205 13.07 -9.95 16.55
N ALA A 206 13.04 -9.01 15.59
CA ALA A 206 13.22 -7.58 15.86
C ALA A 206 12.03 -6.97 16.63
N GLY A 207 10.95 -7.73 16.85
CA GLY A 207 9.80 -7.30 17.63
C GLY A 207 8.81 -6.41 16.87
N TYR A 208 8.78 -6.49 15.54
CA TYR A 208 7.67 -5.93 14.78
C TYR A 208 6.42 -6.80 14.93
N LYS A 209 5.26 -6.19 14.94
CA LYS A 209 3.95 -6.88 14.98
C LYS A 209 3.43 -7.22 13.59
N GLY A 210 3.89 -6.48 12.56
CA GLY A 210 3.45 -6.71 11.19
C GLY A 210 4.31 -6.02 10.14
N GLY A 211 4.10 -6.42 8.87
CA GLY A 211 4.84 -5.89 7.74
C GLY A 211 3.98 -5.71 6.50
N PHE A 212 4.27 -4.66 5.74
CA PHE A 212 3.54 -4.27 4.54
C PHE A 212 4.36 -4.52 3.28
N THR A 213 3.72 -5.12 2.29
CA THR A 213 4.26 -5.32 0.94
C THR A 213 3.79 -4.21 -0.01
N VAL A 214 4.08 -4.34 -1.31
CA VAL A 214 3.52 -3.49 -2.38
C VAL A 214 2.63 -4.26 -3.34
N TYR A 215 2.24 -5.49 -2.98
CA TYR A 215 1.37 -6.31 -3.84
C TYR A 215 -0.06 -5.77 -3.79
N ASN A 216 -0.58 -5.46 -4.98
CA ASN A 216 -1.89 -4.84 -5.15
C ASN A 216 -3.02 -5.81 -4.82
N ASP A 217 -3.54 -5.73 -3.60
CA ASP A 217 -4.70 -6.48 -3.11
C ASP A 217 -5.25 -5.80 -1.84
N TYR A 218 -6.40 -6.28 -1.34
CA TYR A 218 -6.92 -5.93 -0.02
C TYR A 218 -6.32 -6.81 1.06
N VAL A 219 -6.37 -6.31 2.29
CA VAL A 219 -6.09 -7.11 3.50
C VAL A 219 -7.39 -7.73 4.00
N ARG A 220 -7.38 -9.04 4.29
CA ARG A 220 -8.55 -9.80 4.72
C ARG A 220 -8.29 -10.53 6.02
N GLN A 221 -9.35 -10.83 6.73
CA GLN A 221 -9.25 -11.69 7.91
C GLN A 221 -8.61 -13.04 7.54
N GLY A 222 -7.60 -13.44 8.30
CA GLY A 222 -6.82 -14.65 8.06
C GLY A 222 -5.54 -14.45 7.22
N ASP A 223 -5.30 -13.24 6.69
CA ASP A 223 -4.01 -12.91 6.09
C ASP A 223 -2.91 -12.87 7.15
N ASP A 224 -1.67 -13.18 6.75
CA ASP A 224 -0.50 -13.06 7.64
C ASP A 224 -0.20 -11.57 7.91
N PRO A 225 -0.21 -11.12 9.18
CA PRO A 225 0.07 -9.73 9.52
C PRO A 225 1.48 -9.27 9.11
N TYR A 226 2.38 -10.20 8.80
CA TYR A 226 3.73 -9.87 8.34
C TYR A 226 3.85 -9.70 6.82
N THR A 227 2.78 -9.89 6.05
CA THR A 227 2.77 -9.76 4.59
C THR A 227 1.52 -9.04 4.06
N MET A 228 1.09 -8.02 4.79
CA MET A 228 -0.10 -7.24 4.44
C MET A 228 0.07 -6.54 3.09
N ASN A 229 -0.92 -6.72 2.22
CA ASN A 229 -0.93 -6.12 0.89
C ASN A 229 -1.27 -4.63 0.94
N ARG A 230 -0.83 -3.89 -0.08
CA ARG A 230 -1.16 -2.46 -0.23
C ARG A 230 -1.55 -2.14 -1.66
N ILE A 231 -2.28 -1.06 -1.82
CA ILE A 231 -2.71 -0.51 -3.11
C ILE A 231 -1.78 0.65 -3.46
N PRO A 232 -0.80 0.47 -4.36
CA PRO A 232 0.08 1.57 -4.75
C PRO A 232 -0.70 2.68 -5.47
N ILE A 233 -0.52 3.92 -5.01
CA ILE A 233 -1.11 5.12 -5.63
C ILE A 233 0.00 5.91 -6.29
N PHE A 234 0.00 5.91 -7.62
CA PHE A 234 1.01 6.58 -8.42
C PHE A 234 0.55 7.96 -8.88
N GLY A 235 1.51 8.87 -9.06
CA GLY A 235 1.30 10.12 -9.75
C GLY A 235 0.97 9.86 -11.22
N SER A 236 -0.22 10.26 -11.64
CA SER A 236 -0.64 10.23 -13.04
C SER A 236 -1.16 11.60 -13.42
N GLN A 237 -0.69 12.13 -14.54
CA GLN A 237 -1.18 13.40 -15.08
C GLN A 237 -2.53 13.25 -15.80
N HIS A 238 -2.99 12.00 -16.06
CA HIS A 238 -4.21 11.72 -16.80
C HIS A 238 -5.10 10.76 -16.04
N PHE A 239 -6.40 11.06 -15.99
CA PHE A 239 -7.44 10.19 -15.39
C PHE A 239 -7.17 9.80 -13.93
N VAL A 240 -6.66 10.74 -13.12
CA VAL A 240 -6.22 10.46 -11.74
C VAL A 240 -7.37 9.90 -10.90
N MET A 241 -8.51 10.57 -10.85
CA MET A 241 -9.64 10.13 -10.05
C MET A 241 -10.28 8.82 -10.54
N PRO A 242 -10.51 8.59 -11.84
CA PRO A 242 -10.92 7.27 -12.33
C PRO A 242 -9.94 6.15 -11.99
N ARG A 243 -8.63 6.39 -12.09
CA ARG A 243 -7.62 5.40 -11.69
C ARG A 243 -7.63 5.13 -10.19
N PHE A 244 -7.70 6.16 -9.37
CA PHE A 244 -7.84 6.03 -7.93
C PHE A 244 -9.08 5.21 -7.58
N TRP A 245 -10.23 5.52 -8.19
CA TRP A 245 -11.47 4.77 -7.98
C TRP A 245 -11.32 3.28 -8.33
N ILE A 246 -10.71 2.98 -9.50
CA ILE A 246 -10.49 1.59 -9.92
C ILE A 246 -9.55 0.88 -8.93
N ARG A 247 -8.44 1.50 -8.53
CA ARG A 247 -7.50 0.91 -7.57
C ARG A 247 -8.17 0.70 -6.21
N LEU A 248 -8.90 1.67 -5.71
CA LEU A 248 -9.59 1.59 -4.42
C LEU A 248 -10.66 0.48 -4.40
N HIS A 249 -11.43 0.29 -5.49
CA HIS A 249 -12.57 -0.63 -5.50
C HIS A 249 -12.29 -1.97 -6.19
N MET A 250 -11.23 -2.07 -6.96
CA MET A 250 -10.91 -3.24 -7.77
C MET A 250 -9.45 -3.75 -7.57
N ALA A 251 -8.81 -3.41 -6.46
CA ALA A 251 -7.43 -3.79 -6.19
C ALA A 251 -7.13 -5.27 -6.45
N PRO A 252 -7.95 -6.24 -6.02
CA PRO A 252 -7.69 -7.65 -6.30
C PRO A 252 -7.68 -8.00 -7.79
N VAL A 253 -8.51 -7.33 -8.59
CA VAL A 253 -8.56 -7.52 -10.05
C VAL A 253 -7.33 -6.91 -10.69
N VAL A 254 -7.00 -5.67 -10.30
CA VAL A 254 -5.78 -4.98 -10.77
C VAL A 254 -4.54 -5.80 -10.45
N GLY A 255 -4.40 -6.30 -9.22
CA GLY A 255 -3.27 -7.13 -8.82
C GLY A 255 -3.16 -8.45 -9.59
N ARG A 256 -4.29 -9.09 -9.97
CA ARG A 256 -4.26 -10.27 -10.85
C ARG A 256 -3.75 -9.91 -12.26
N ILE A 257 -4.17 -8.78 -12.80
CA ILE A 257 -3.71 -8.28 -14.10
C ILE A 257 -2.20 -7.96 -14.03
N GLU A 258 -1.74 -7.33 -12.96
CA GLU A 258 -0.32 -7.02 -12.74
C GLU A 258 0.52 -8.31 -12.67
N ARG A 259 0.10 -9.31 -11.91
CA ARG A 259 0.77 -10.61 -11.82
C ARG A 259 0.79 -11.36 -13.16
N PHE A 260 -0.32 -11.33 -13.90
CA PHE A 260 -0.37 -11.94 -15.24
C PHE A 260 0.58 -11.23 -16.21
N ARG A 261 0.62 -9.90 -16.17
CA ARG A 261 1.56 -9.11 -16.96
C ARG A 261 3.02 -9.44 -16.63
N SER A 262 3.35 -9.59 -15.33
CA SER A 262 4.68 -10.01 -14.89
C SER A 262 5.01 -11.41 -15.42
N SER A 263 4.11 -12.38 -15.28
CA SER A 263 4.32 -13.75 -15.75
C SER A 263 4.58 -13.83 -17.27
N LEU A 264 3.98 -12.96 -18.06
CA LEU A 264 4.27 -12.85 -19.49
C LEU A 264 5.68 -12.35 -19.76
N ARG A 265 6.17 -11.37 -18.99
CA ARG A 265 7.54 -10.88 -19.11
C ARG A 265 8.55 -11.96 -18.75
N ASP A 266 8.31 -12.66 -17.63
CA ASP A 266 9.18 -13.74 -17.14
C ASP A 266 9.20 -14.94 -18.12
N ALA A 267 8.09 -15.18 -18.82
CA ALA A 267 7.99 -16.19 -19.87
C ALA A 267 8.60 -15.76 -21.22
N GLY A 268 9.18 -14.56 -21.32
CA GLY A 268 9.84 -14.07 -22.54
C GLY A 268 8.89 -13.39 -23.55
N TYR A 269 7.70 -12.96 -23.12
CA TYR A 269 6.73 -12.24 -23.96
C TYR A 269 6.54 -10.78 -23.56
N PRO A 270 7.60 -9.93 -23.51
CA PRO A 270 7.49 -8.55 -23.01
C PRO A 270 6.54 -7.69 -23.86
N LEU A 271 6.50 -7.90 -25.19
CA LEU A 271 5.60 -7.14 -26.08
C LEU A 271 4.12 -7.43 -25.78
N LEU A 272 3.76 -8.66 -25.45
CA LEU A 272 2.39 -9.01 -25.07
C LEU A 272 2.04 -8.39 -23.70
N ALA A 273 3.00 -8.35 -22.79
CA ALA A 273 2.83 -7.73 -21.50
C ALA A 273 2.55 -6.21 -21.63
N GLU A 274 3.17 -5.52 -22.57
CA GLU A 274 2.97 -4.08 -22.82
C GLU A 274 1.57 -3.74 -23.37
N LEU A 275 0.90 -4.68 -24.04
CA LEU A 275 -0.47 -4.51 -24.53
C LEU A 275 -1.51 -4.55 -23.38
N ILE A 276 -1.13 -5.03 -22.20
CA ILE A 276 -2.01 -5.12 -21.04
C ILE A 276 -1.97 -3.79 -20.30
N PHE A 277 -3.07 -3.06 -20.39
CA PHE A 277 -3.24 -1.81 -19.64
C PHE A 277 -3.43 -2.09 -18.15
N ILE A 278 -2.71 -1.35 -17.31
CA ILE A 278 -2.89 -1.33 -15.86
C ILE A 278 -3.37 0.08 -15.47
N PRO A 279 -4.53 0.19 -14.82
CA PRO A 279 -5.11 1.47 -14.43
C PRO A 279 -4.32 2.16 -13.30
#